data_48e59b4a3986df90180f847b8f12afe2
#
_entry.id   48e59b4a3986df90180f847b8f12afe2
#
_cell.length_a   1.000
_cell.length_b   1.000
_cell.length_c   1.000
_cell.angle_alpha   90.00
_cell.angle_beta   90.00
_cell.angle_gamma   90.00
#
_symmetry.space_group_name_H-M   'P 1'
#
loop_
_entity.id
_entity.type
_entity.pdbx_description
1 polymer ?
#
loop_
_entity_poly.entity_id
_entity_poly.type
_entity_poly.pdbx_seq_one_letter_code
_entity_poly.pdbx_strand_id
1 'polypeptide(L)'
;MTEGWRGWDDYAPFYDWENARTLQRRDVAFWQRLGAAQEGPVLELGCGTGRIAVPVARAGARVVGIDRSQEMLARARKRIARARLDGRLTLVRGDIRDLPFRHRVRFAAVLAAYGILQSLTRERDLMRTFESVARVLRRGGLFAIDVVPDLPKWEEYRNRISLRGRRGRNTTLTLVETVRQDRRRHLTIFDQEYREFAAGRQRTHRFSLTFRTLSVPQMTRRLERAGFRVQAVLGDYQGGPWDPRADVWVILASRR
;
A
#
# COMPACT_ATOMS: atom_id res chain seq x y z
N MET A 1 -4.70 -20.66 -6.92
CA MET A 1 -4.90 -19.23 -6.74
C MET A 1 -3.56 -18.55 -6.87
N THR A 2 -3.42 -17.65 -7.82
CA THR A 2 -2.27 -16.74 -7.89
C THR A 2 -2.29 -15.86 -6.65
N GLU A 3 -1.16 -15.73 -5.98
CA GLU A 3 -1.03 -14.78 -4.86
C GLU A 3 -1.19 -13.36 -5.41
N GLY A 4 -1.87 -12.47 -4.68
CA GLY A 4 -2.22 -11.12 -5.13
C GLY A 4 -1.04 -10.19 -5.46
N TRP A 5 0.19 -10.68 -5.36
CA TRP A 5 1.43 -9.93 -5.59
C TRP A 5 2.18 -10.31 -6.88
N ARG A 6 1.71 -11.28 -7.66
CA ARG A 6 2.33 -11.63 -8.95
C ARG A 6 2.05 -10.56 -10.00
N GLY A 7 3.09 -10.18 -10.77
CA GLY A 7 2.97 -9.20 -11.85
C GLY A 7 3.27 -7.76 -11.45
N TRP A 8 3.65 -7.47 -10.19
CA TRP A 8 3.99 -6.10 -9.78
C TRP A 8 5.18 -5.49 -10.52
N ASP A 9 6.15 -6.31 -10.98
CA ASP A 9 7.26 -5.82 -11.80
C ASP A 9 6.77 -5.32 -13.16
N ASP A 10 5.89 -6.08 -13.82
CA ASP A 10 5.31 -5.71 -15.11
C ASP A 10 4.31 -4.55 -14.98
N TYR A 11 3.63 -4.44 -13.84
CA TYR A 11 2.69 -3.37 -13.54
C TYR A 11 3.38 -2.05 -13.14
N ALA A 12 4.59 -2.10 -12.60
CA ALA A 12 5.31 -0.91 -12.11
C ALA A 12 5.36 0.28 -13.08
N PRO A 13 5.48 0.10 -14.42
CA PRO A 13 5.42 1.20 -15.39
C PRO A 13 4.09 1.97 -15.41
N PHE A 14 2.99 1.33 -15.03
CA PHE A 14 1.64 1.90 -15.06
C PHE A 14 1.22 2.49 -13.71
N TYR A 15 1.76 1.95 -12.62
CA TYR A 15 1.43 2.28 -11.24
C TYR A 15 1.44 3.79 -10.96
N ASP A 16 2.52 4.48 -11.29
CA ASP A 16 2.64 5.92 -11.03
C ASP A 16 1.68 6.77 -11.87
N TRP A 17 1.42 6.33 -13.11
CA TRP A 17 0.48 7.02 -14.00
C TRP A 17 -0.96 6.92 -13.50
N GLU A 18 -1.35 5.74 -13.04
CA GLU A 18 -2.68 5.48 -12.47
C GLU A 18 -2.87 6.22 -11.15
N ASN A 19 -1.95 6.04 -10.20
CA ASN A 19 -2.07 6.63 -8.87
C ASN A 19 -2.09 8.17 -8.88
N ALA A 20 -1.40 8.79 -9.83
CA ALA A 20 -1.44 10.25 -9.98
C ALA A 20 -2.83 10.77 -10.36
N ARG A 21 -3.72 9.91 -10.86
CA ARG A 21 -5.06 10.24 -11.35
C ARG A 21 -6.19 9.75 -10.46
N THR A 22 -5.99 8.68 -9.72
CA THR A 22 -7.02 8.07 -8.88
C THR A 22 -7.02 8.61 -7.45
N LEU A 23 -5.86 8.68 -6.81
CA LEU A 23 -5.75 9.00 -5.38
C LEU A 23 -5.65 10.47 -5.05
N GLN A 24 -5.30 11.33 -6.01
CA GLN A 24 -5.10 12.78 -5.81
C GLN A 24 -4.22 13.13 -4.57
N ARG A 25 -3.41 12.20 -4.06
CA ARG A 25 -2.51 12.33 -2.91
C ARG A 25 -3.18 12.74 -1.58
N ARG A 26 -4.47 12.48 -1.40
CA ARG A 26 -5.20 12.86 -0.17
C ARG A 26 -4.62 12.24 1.09
N ASP A 27 -4.03 11.05 0.98
CA ASP A 27 -3.43 10.30 2.08
C ASP A 27 -2.00 10.73 2.43
N VAL A 28 -1.25 11.30 1.47
CA VAL A 28 0.19 11.58 1.63
C VAL A 28 0.48 12.48 2.82
N ALA A 29 -0.30 13.55 3.00
CA ALA A 29 -0.11 14.49 4.11
C ALA A 29 -0.34 13.83 5.48
N PHE A 30 -1.28 12.91 5.58
CA PHE A 30 -1.52 12.13 6.79
C PHE A 30 -0.31 11.28 7.16
N TRP A 31 0.16 10.45 6.20
CA TRP A 31 1.31 9.58 6.41
C TRP A 31 2.59 10.35 6.72
N GLN A 32 2.76 11.50 6.06
CA GLN A 32 3.88 12.40 6.27
C GLN A 32 3.90 12.94 7.72
N ARG A 33 2.78 13.47 8.21
CA ARG A 33 2.67 13.94 9.60
C ARG A 33 2.89 12.81 10.60
N LEU A 34 2.25 11.66 10.36
CA LEU A 34 2.35 10.50 11.24
C LEU A 34 3.78 9.97 11.36
N GLY A 35 4.49 9.87 10.23
CA GLY A 35 5.87 9.41 10.20
C GLY A 35 6.86 10.43 10.77
N ALA A 36 6.66 11.72 10.50
CA ALA A 36 7.52 12.79 11.01
C ALA A 36 7.42 12.97 12.53
N ALA A 37 6.26 12.64 13.12
CA ALA A 37 6.04 12.70 14.56
C ALA A 37 6.75 11.58 15.34
N GLN A 38 7.43 10.65 14.67
CA GLN A 38 8.03 9.50 15.35
C GLN A 38 9.46 9.79 15.83
N GLU A 39 9.73 9.52 17.09
CA GLU A 39 11.08 9.53 17.67
C GLU A 39 11.79 8.21 17.36
N GLY A 40 12.31 8.07 16.15
CA GLY A 40 13.05 6.89 15.71
C GLY A 40 12.74 6.48 14.26
N PRO A 41 13.35 5.37 13.80
CA PRO A 41 13.20 4.94 12.42
C PRO A 41 11.78 4.44 12.14
N VAL A 42 11.30 4.74 10.92
CA VAL A 42 10.00 4.35 10.40
C VAL A 42 10.20 3.31 9.30
N LEU A 43 9.42 2.23 9.34
CA LEU A 43 9.37 1.21 8.29
C LEU A 43 8.09 1.39 7.47
N GLU A 44 8.19 1.45 6.13
CA GLU A 44 7.03 1.33 5.24
C GLU A 44 7.00 -0.05 4.60
N LEU A 45 5.89 -0.77 4.77
CA LEU A 45 5.61 -2.06 4.14
C LEU A 45 5.08 -1.85 2.72
N GLY A 46 5.64 -2.55 1.74
CA GLY A 46 5.22 -2.43 0.35
C GLY A 46 5.42 -1.00 -0.18
N CYS A 47 6.61 -0.43 0.02
CA CYS A 47 6.86 0.98 -0.29
C CYS A 47 6.75 1.32 -1.79
N GLY A 48 6.71 0.32 -2.66
CA GLY A 48 6.53 0.47 -4.09
C GLY A 48 7.51 1.45 -4.72
N THR A 49 6.99 2.45 -5.40
CA THR A 49 7.77 3.51 -6.04
C THR A 49 8.19 4.64 -5.07
N GLY A 50 7.97 4.47 -3.76
CA GLY A 50 8.30 5.47 -2.74
C GLY A 50 7.27 6.59 -2.62
N ARG A 51 6.00 6.34 -2.96
CA ARG A 51 4.93 7.33 -2.94
C ARG A 51 4.71 7.95 -1.55
N ILE A 52 4.84 7.16 -0.50
CA ILE A 52 4.73 7.61 0.90
C ILE A 52 6.12 7.76 1.54
N ALA A 53 7.05 6.81 1.36
CA ALA A 53 8.38 6.87 1.95
C ALA A 53 9.12 8.18 1.66
N VAL A 54 9.06 8.67 0.41
CA VAL A 54 9.75 9.90 0.02
C VAL A 54 9.18 11.14 0.73
N PRO A 55 7.86 11.41 0.76
CA PRO A 55 7.30 12.50 1.55
C PRO A 55 7.61 12.41 3.05
N VAL A 56 7.52 11.21 3.64
CA VAL A 56 7.84 10.99 5.06
C VAL A 56 9.30 11.33 5.36
N ALA A 57 10.23 10.86 4.51
CA ALA A 57 11.64 11.18 4.66
C ALA A 57 11.96 12.67 4.45
N ARG A 58 11.25 13.35 3.53
CA ARG A 58 11.35 14.81 3.34
C ARG A 58 10.92 15.60 4.58
N ALA A 59 9.97 15.07 5.34
CA ALA A 59 9.51 15.68 6.59
C ALA A 59 10.47 15.44 7.77
N GLY A 60 11.63 14.81 7.53
CA GLY A 60 12.69 14.67 8.53
C GLY A 60 12.83 13.26 9.12
N ALA A 61 11.89 12.35 8.89
CA ALA A 61 11.98 10.99 9.41
C ALA A 61 13.11 10.17 8.75
N ARG A 62 13.71 9.26 9.53
CA ARG A 62 14.56 8.20 8.98
C ARG A 62 13.67 7.04 8.55
N VAL A 63 13.62 6.74 7.26
CA VAL A 63 12.70 5.77 6.69
C VAL A 63 13.44 4.57 6.12
N VAL A 64 12.90 3.40 6.35
CA VAL A 64 13.22 2.18 5.61
C VAL A 64 11.99 1.77 4.83
N GLY A 65 12.11 1.64 3.51
CA GLY A 65 11.04 1.12 2.66
C GLY A 65 11.35 -0.31 2.24
N ILE A 66 10.43 -1.23 2.46
CA ILE A 66 10.57 -2.62 1.98
C ILE A 66 9.54 -2.91 0.88
N ASP A 67 10.00 -3.55 -0.20
CA ASP A 67 9.14 -4.05 -1.28
C ASP A 67 9.75 -5.31 -1.92
N ARG A 68 8.91 -6.14 -2.51
CA ARG A 68 9.37 -7.35 -3.23
C ARG A 68 9.77 -7.05 -4.67
N SER A 69 9.09 -6.09 -5.29
CA SER A 69 9.26 -5.74 -6.68
C SER A 69 10.57 -4.98 -6.91
N GLN A 70 11.44 -5.56 -7.71
CA GLN A 70 12.69 -4.92 -8.13
C GLN A 70 12.42 -3.66 -8.96
N GLU A 71 11.43 -3.70 -9.84
CA GLU A 71 11.06 -2.59 -10.72
C GLU A 71 10.44 -1.42 -9.95
N MET A 72 9.61 -1.71 -8.94
CA MET A 72 9.10 -0.69 -8.03
C MET A 72 10.25 0.00 -7.28
N LEU A 73 11.16 -0.77 -6.69
CA LEU A 73 12.32 -0.24 -5.98
C LEU A 73 13.27 0.55 -6.90
N ALA A 74 13.44 0.15 -8.16
CA ALA A 74 14.23 0.91 -9.12
C ALA A 74 13.65 2.31 -9.37
N ARG A 75 12.31 2.43 -9.42
CA ARG A 75 11.61 3.72 -9.52
C ARG A 75 11.74 4.55 -8.24
N ALA A 76 11.63 3.89 -7.07
CA ALA A 76 11.85 4.54 -5.79
C ALA A 76 13.26 5.12 -5.68
N ARG A 77 14.33 4.38 -6.07
CA ARG A 77 15.71 4.88 -6.08
C ARG A 77 15.86 6.17 -6.90
N LYS A 78 15.24 6.20 -8.11
CA LYS A 78 15.24 7.42 -8.94
C LYS A 78 14.58 8.62 -8.25
N ARG A 79 13.51 8.38 -7.48
CA ARG A 79 12.82 9.44 -6.70
C ARG A 79 13.67 9.91 -5.52
N ILE A 80 14.33 8.97 -4.81
CA ILE A 80 15.21 9.27 -3.68
C ILE A 80 16.37 10.16 -4.13
N ALA A 81 17.07 9.77 -5.20
CA ALA A 81 18.18 10.55 -5.76
C ALA A 81 17.75 11.96 -6.19
N ARG A 82 16.63 12.08 -6.93
CA ARG A 82 16.06 13.39 -7.31
C ARG A 82 15.67 14.25 -6.10
N ALA A 83 15.29 13.63 -5.00
CA ALA A 83 14.89 14.29 -3.78
C ALA A 83 16.06 14.55 -2.81
N ARG A 84 17.26 14.05 -3.12
CA ARG A 84 18.48 14.12 -2.28
C ARG A 84 18.25 13.53 -0.87
N LEU A 85 17.69 12.32 -0.82
CA LEU A 85 17.30 11.66 0.42
C LEU A 85 18.13 10.41 0.73
N ASP A 86 19.28 10.23 0.08
CA ASP A 86 20.11 9.01 0.18
C ASP A 86 20.54 8.69 1.62
N GLY A 87 20.68 9.68 2.49
CA GLY A 87 21.00 9.47 3.91
C GLY A 87 19.79 9.27 4.83
N ARG A 88 18.56 9.46 4.32
CA ARG A 88 17.33 9.43 5.13
C ARG A 88 16.35 8.31 4.77
N LEU A 89 16.44 7.80 3.54
CA LEU A 89 15.55 6.75 3.04
C LEU A 89 16.37 5.60 2.47
N THR A 90 16.30 4.46 3.13
CA THR A 90 16.93 3.21 2.70
C THR A 90 15.88 2.28 2.12
N LEU A 91 16.19 1.61 1.00
CA LEU A 91 15.33 0.63 0.38
C LEU A 91 15.84 -0.79 0.58
N VAL A 92 14.95 -1.68 0.97
CA VAL A 92 15.21 -3.11 1.17
C VAL A 92 14.32 -3.92 0.23
N ARG A 93 14.90 -4.85 -0.53
CA ARG A 93 14.12 -5.85 -1.25
C ARG A 93 13.79 -7.00 -0.31
N GLY A 94 12.51 -7.28 -0.08
CA GLY A 94 12.11 -8.33 0.85
C GLY A 94 10.61 -8.56 0.89
N ASP A 95 10.24 -9.59 1.64
CA ASP A 95 8.85 -10.00 1.84
C ASP A 95 8.34 -9.44 3.18
N ILE A 96 7.20 -8.78 3.16
CA ILE A 96 6.59 -8.23 4.39
C ILE A 96 6.12 -9.32 5.35
N ARG A 97 5.92 -10.56 4.86
CA ARG A 97 5.55 -11.72 5.67
C ARG A 97 6.71 -12.26 6.50
N ASP A 98 7.93 -11.92 6.12
CA ASP A 98 9.15 -12.28 6.83
C ASP A 98 10.20 -11.18 6.66
N LEU A 99 10.11 -10.17 7.52
CA LEU A 99 10.93 -8.97 7.46
C LEU A 99 12.40 -9.32 7.74
N PRO A 100 13.35 -8.97 6.82
CA PRO A 100 14.73 -9.43 6.87
C PRO A 100 15.59 -8.56 7.83
N PHE A 101 15.03 -8.18 8.97
CA PHE A 101 15.74 -7.38 9.95
C PHE A 101 16.23 -8.22 11.12
N ARG A 102 17.47 -7.95 11.55
CA ARG A 102 18.06 -8.60 12.73
C ARG A 102 17.27 -8.29 13.99
N HIS A 103 17.32 -9.19 14.98
CA HIS A 103 16.57 -9.06 16.24
C HIS A 103 16.82 -7.77 17.03
N ARG A 104 17.92 -7.07 16.81
CA ARG A 104 18.27 -5.80 17.47
C ARG A 104 17.66 -4.57 16.80
N VAL A 105 17.18 -4.69 15.55
CA VAL A 105 16.56 -3.57 14.85
C VAL A 105 15.17 -3.31 15.41
N ARG A 106 14.90 -2.07 15.80
CA ARG A 106 13.60 -1.65 16.32
C ARG A 106 13.15 -0.37 15.61
N PHE A 107 11.94 -0.44 15.06
CA PHE A 107 11.27 0.71 14.45
C PHE A 107 10.37 1.40 15.48
N ALA A 108 10.28 2.73 15.41
CA ALA A 108 9.33 3.51 16.18
C ALA A 108 7.91 3.39 15.61
N ALA A 109 7.81 3.31 14.29
CA ALA A 109 6.56 3.05 13.61
C ALA A 109 6.75 2.12 12.42
N VAL A 110 5.67 1.39 12.09
CA VAL A 110 5.50 0.64 10.85
C VAL A 110 4.25 1.18 10.15
N LEU A 111 4.39 1.54 8.88
CA LEU A 111 3.31 2.06 8.04
C LEU A 111 2.93 1.00 7.01
N ALA A 112 1.65 0.68 6.92
CA ALA A 112 1.08 -0.20 5.91
C ALA A 112 0.04 0.57 5.11
N ALA A 113 0.52 1.45 4.23
CA ALA A 113 -0.29 2.39 3.46
C ALA A 113 -0.86 1.77 2.18
N TYR A 114 -1.96 2.34 1.70
CA TYR A 114 -2.60 2.01 0.44
C TYR A 114 -3.09 0.56 0.34
N GLY A 115 -3.68 0.08 1.42
CA GLY A 115 -4.29 -1.24 1.45
C GLY A 115 -3.32 -2.40 1.20
N ILE A 116 -2.01 -2.21 1.43
CA ILE A 116 -0.99 -3.24 1.15
C ILE A 116 -1.33 -4.58 1.82
N LEU A 117 -1.90 -4.56 3.03
CA LEU A 117 -2.27 -5.77 3.75
C LEU A 117 -3.44 -6.51 3.09
N GLN A 118 -4.26 -5.83 2.30
CA GLN A 118 -5.36 -6.42 1.56
C GLN A 118 -4.89 -7.25 0.36
N SER A 119 -3.65 -7.03 -0.11
CA SER A 119 -3.00 -7.89 -1.12
C SER A 119 -2.65 -9.28 -0.58
N LEU A 120 -2.63 -9.44 0.75
CA LEU A 120 -2.43 -10.72 1.43
C LEU A 120 -3.76 -11.49 1.51
N THR A 121 -4.09 -12.21 0.45
CA THR A 121 -5.39 -12.87 0.31
C THR A 121 -5.59 -14.10 1.21
N ARG A 122 -4.50 -14.62 1.81
CA ARG A 122 -4.54 -15.78 2.72
C ARG A 122 -4.37 -15.36 4.16
N GLU A 123 -5.18 -15.94 5.06
CA GLU A 123 -5.14 -15.68 6.51
C GLU A 123 -3.74 -15.85 7.09
N ARG A 124 -3.07 -16.96 6.78
CA ARG A 124 -1.73 -17.26 7.27
C ARG A 124 -0.70 -16.19 6.90
N ASP A 125 -0.83 -15.61 5.69
CA ASP A 125 0.12 -14.60 5.20
C ASP A 125 -0.07 -13.27 5.92
N LEU A 126 -1.32 -12.89 6.20
CA LEU A 126 -1.64 -11.72 7.01
C LEU A 126 -1.13 -11.87 8.45
N MET A 127 -1.39 -13.03 9.08
CA MET A 127 -0.93 -13.27 10.47
C MET A 127 0.59 -13.30 10.56
N ARG A 128 1.30 -13.97 9.63
CA ARG A 128 2.77 -13.92 9.56
C ARG A 128 3.30 -12.50 9.41
N THR A 129 2.63 -11.66 8.64
CA THR A 129 3.01 -10.24 8.50
C THR A 129 2.86 -9.51 9.84
N PHE A 130 1.77 -9.71 10.57
CA PHE A 130 1.60 -9.10 11.88
C PHE A 130 2.65 -9.56 12.89
N GLU A 131 2.94 -10.85 12.95
CA GLU A 131 4.01 -11.41 13.80
C GLU A 131 5.38 -10.83 13.42
N SER A 132 5.65 -10.71 12.13
CA SER A 132 6.89 -10.13 11.62
C SER A 132 7.01 -8.65 11.98
N VAL A 133 5.93 -7.88 11.88
CA VAL A 133 5.87 -6.48 12.34
C VAL A 133 6.07 -6.39 13.85
N ALA A 134 5.39 -7.22 14.65
CA ALA A 134 5.55 -7.24 16.10
C ALA A 134 7.01 -7.51 16.51
N ARG A 135 7.74 -8.33 15.75
CA ARG A 135 9.14 -8.65 16.02
C ARG A 135 10.07 -7.46 15.85
N VAL A 136 9.82 -6.58 14.89
CA VAL A 136 10.69 -5.45 14.55
C VAL A 136 10.22 -4.10 15.11
N LEU A 137 8.99 -3.98 15.53
CA LEU A 137 8.45 -2.77 16.15
C LEU A 137 8.87 -2.70 17.62
N ARG A 138 9.27 -1.54 18.14
CA ARG A 138 9.54 -1.36 19.57
C ARG A 138 8.26 -1.54 20.40
N ARG A 139 8.38 -1.86 21.69
CA ARG A 139 7.21 -1.85 22.62
C ARG A 139 6.62 -0.44 22.65
N GLY A 140 5.30 -0.34 22.62
CA GLY A 140 4.61 0.94 22.48
C GLY A 140 4.72 1.60 21.10
N GLY A 141 5.51 1.02 20.17
CA GLY A 141 5.66 1.54 18.82
C GLY A 141 4.36 1.46 18.01
N LEU A 142 4.20 2.36 17.06
CA LEU A 142 3.00 2.53 16.26
C LEU A 142 2.97 1.59 15.05
N PHE A 143 1.89 0.86 14.88
CA PHE A 143 1.54 0.19 13.62
C PHE A 143 0.31 0.87 13.03
N ALA A 144 0.50 1.59 11.93
CA ALA A 144 -0.55 2.33 11.24
C ALA A 144 -0.88 1.66 9.91
N ILE A 145 -2.17 1.42 9.68
CA ILE A 145 -2.69 0.64 8.55
C ILE A 145 -3.84 1.43 7.94
N ASP A 146 -3.88 1.56 6.63
CA ASP A 146 -5.14 1.87 5.97
C ASP A 146 -5.69 0.66 5.22
N VAL A 147 -7.00 0.62 5.14
CA VAL A 147 -7.74 -0.38 4.38
C VAL A 147 -8.90 0.28 3.66
N VAL A 148 -9.13 -0.14 2.44
CA VAL A 148 -10.37 0.16 1.76
C VAL A 148 -11.46 -0.67 2.43
N PRO A 149 -12.60 -0.08 2.79
CA PRO A 149 -13.67 -0.76 3.48
C PRO A 149 -14.16 -2.02 2.75
N ASP A 150 -14.70 -2.96 3.53
CA ASP A 150 -15.46 -4.10 3.01
C ASP A 150 -16.77 -3.56 2.45
N LEU A 151 -16.79 -3.29 1.15
CA LEU A 151 -17.89 -2.58 0.54
C LEU A 151 -18.92 -3.54 0.00
N PRO A 152 -20.13 -3.54 0.60
CA PRO A 152 -21.34 -3.85 -0.15
C PRO A 152 -21.52 -2.93 -1.38
N LYS A 153 -20.69 -1.87 -1.47
CA LYS A 153 -20.81 -0.72 -2.36
C LYS A 153 -19.88 -0.74 -3.57
N TRP A 154 -18.91 -1.67 -3.67
CA TRP A 154 -18.14 -1.78 -4.90
C TRP A 154 -19.07 -2.32 -5.97
N GLU A 155 -19.56 -1.39 -6.78
CA GLU A 155 -20.34 -1.71 -7.95
C GLU A 155 -19.49 -2.57 -8.88
N GLU A 156 -19.96 -3.78 -9.15
CA GLU A 156 -19.35 -4.62 -10.17
C GLU A 156 -19.62 -4.02 -11.54
N TYR A 157 -18.59 -3.90 -12.34
CA TYR A 157 -18.73 -3.43 -13.71
C TYR A 157 -17.79 -4.17 -14.66
N ARG A 158 -18.09 -4.14 -15.93
CA ARG A 158 -17.29 -4.81 -16.97
C ARG A 158 -16.85 -3.84 -18.03
N ASN A 159 -15.58 -3.97 -18.45
CA ASN A 159 -14.99 -3.25 -19.58
C ASN A 159 -15.20 -1.72 -19.54
N ARG A 160 -15.22 -1.13 -18.38
CA ARG A 160 -15.37 0.31 -18.21
C ARG A 160 -14.04 1.00 -18.45
N ILE A 161 -14.04 2.08 -19.25
CA ILE A 161 -12.87 2.95 -19.35
C ILE A 161 -12.79 3.75 -18.05
N SER A 162 -11.84 3.36 -17.20
CA SER A 162 -11.63 4.00 -15.90
C SER A 162 -10.74 5.23 -16.00
N LEU A 163 -9.72 5.18 -16.87
CA LEU A 163 -8.78 6.28 -17.03
C LEU A 163 -8.35 6.40 -18.50
N ARG A 164 -8.12 7.64 -18.93
CA ARG A 164 -7.48 7.94 -20.23
C ARG A 164 -6.58 9.15 -20.08
N GLY A 165 -5.38 9.12 -20.66
CA GLY A 165 -4.50 10.28 -20.63
C GLY A 165 -3.11 10.01 -21.21
N ARG A 166 -2.30 11.06 -21.27
CA ARG A 166 -0.92 10.97 -21.78
C ARG A 166 0.03 10.41 -20.72
N ARG A 167 1.01 9.63 -21.17
CA ARG A 167 2.19 9.21 -20.42
C ARG A 167 3.43 9.71 -21.15
N GLY A 168 4.01 10.81 -20.65
CA GLY A 168 5.08 11.50 -21.36
C GLY A 168 4.59 12.25 -22.61
N ARG A 169 5.50 12.50 -23.56
CA ARG A 169 5.19 13.35 -24.73
C ARG A 169 4.38 12.65 -25.82
N ASN A 170 4.69 11.38 -26.10
CA ASN A 170 4.22 10.70 -27.33
C ASN A 170 3.44 9.41 -27.05
N THR A 171 3.01 9.17 -25.82
CA THR A 171 2.28 7.95 -25.45
C THR A 171 0.93 8.32 -24.85
N THR A 172 -0.13 7.68 -25.32
CA THR A 172 -1.45 7.72 -24.70
C THR A 172 -1.75 6.37 -24.06
N LEU A 173 -2.25 6.40 -22.83
CA LEU A 173 -2.72 5.22 -22.11
C LEU A 173 -4.23 5.31 -21.91
N THR A 174 -4.89 4.17 -22.07
CA THR A 174 -6.28 3.96 -21.67
C THR A 174 -6.33 2.75 -20.76
N LEU A 175 -6.88 2.92 -19.55
CA LEU A 175 -7.19 1.82 -18.65
C LEU A 175 -8.63 1.41 -18.86
N VAL A 176 -8.83 0.16 -19.24
CA VAL A 176 -10.12 -0.52 -19.27
C VAL A 176 -10.14 -1.50 -18.10
N GLU A 177 -11.16 -1.43 -17.29
CA GLU A 177 -11.20 -2.16 -16.03
C GLU A 177 -12.51 -2.94 -15.91
N THR A 178 -12.39 -4.14 -15.34
CA THR A 178 -13.51 -4.95 -14.88
C THR A 178 -13.34 -5.20 -13.39
N VAL A 179 -14.37 -4.88 -12.61
CA VAL A 179 -14.39 -5.17 -11.18
C VAL A 179 -15.42 -6.25 -10.90
N ARG A 180 -15.00 -7.25 -10.15
CA ARG A 180 -15.85 -8.35 -9.71
C ARG A 180 -15.54 -8.75 -8.28
N GLN A 181 -16.52 -9.29 -7.57
CA GLN A 181 -16.40 -9.69 -6.17
C GLN A 181 -16.60 -11.20 -6.00
N ASP A 182 -15.72 -11.82 -5.22
CA ASP A 182 -15.99 -13.13 -4.61
C ASP A 182 -16.40 -12.90 -3.14
N ARG A 183 -17.70 -12.76 -2.93
CA ARG A 183 -18.27 -12.47 -1.59
C ARG A 183 -18.00 -13.58 -0.58
N ARG A 184 -17.92 -14.85 -1.04
CA ARG A 184 -17.65 -16.00 -0.14
C ARG A 184 -16.23 -15.95 0.43
N ARG A 185 -15.28 -15.43 -0.36
CA ARG A 185 -13.87 -15.31 0.02
C ARG A 185 -13.48 -13.91 0.48
N HIS A 186 -14.40 -12.98 0.47
CA HIS A 186 -14.15 -11.55 0.73
C HIS A 186 -13.05 -10.98 -0.18
N LEU A 187 -13.15 -11.23 -1.50
CA LEU A 187 -12.18 -10.75 -2.47
C LEU A 187 -12.83 -9.77 -3.43
N THR A 188 -12.12 -8.67 -3.70
CA THR A 188 -12.40 -7.78 -4.82
C THR A 188 -11.28 -7.95 -5.85
N ILE A 189 -11.65 -8.18 -7.10
CA ILE A 189 -10.74 -8.50 -8.20
C ILE A 189 -10.88 -7.42 -9.26
N PHE A 190 -9.76 -6.78 -9.58
CA PHE A 190 -9.64 -5.77 -10.62
C PHE A 190 -8.90 -6.39 -11.80
N ASP A 191 -9.61 -6.72 -12.87
CA ASP A 191 -9.00 -7.12 -14.13
C ASP A 191 -8.78 -5.87 -14.97
N GLN A 192 -7.51 -5.49 -15.16
CA GLN A 192 -7.07 -4.24 -15.78
C GLN A 192 -6.44 -4.50 -17.15
N GLU A 193 -6.87 -3.76 -18.16
CA GLU A 193 -6.28 -3.76 -19.49
C GLU A 193 -5.77 -2.35 -19.82
N TYR A 194 -4.45 -2.20 -19.88
CA TYR A 194 -3.81 -0.97 -20.34
C TYR A 194 -3.59 -1.04 -21.86
N ARG A 195 -4.23 -0.16 -22.58
CA ARG A 195 -4.01 0.07 -24.01
C ARG A 195 -3.06 1.24 -24.17
N GLU A 196 -1.84 0.94 -24.57
CA GLU A 196 -0.78 1.90 -24.82
C GLU A 196 -0.70 2.19 -26.31
N PHE A 197 -0.83 3.45 -26.70
CA PHE A 197 -0.67 3.90 -28.06
C PHE A 197 0.54 4.82 -28.17
N ALA A 198 1.53 4.41 -28.97
CA ALA A 198 2.76 5.16 -29.22
C ALA A 198 3.29 4.89 -30.62
N ALA A 199 3.79 5.92 -31.30
CA ALA A 199 4.37 5.82 -32.64
C ALA A 199 3.50 5.05 -33.65
N GLY A 200 2.19 5.31 -33.65
CA GLY A 200 1.23 4.66 -34.56
C GLY A 200 0.93 3.18 -34.22
N ARG A 201 1.44 2.64 -33.12
CA ARG A 201 1.25 1.26 -32.69
C ARG A 201 0.50 1.17 -31.38
N GLN A 202 -0.36 0.17 -31.26
CA GLN A 202 -1.03 -0.16 -30.02
C GLN A 202 -0.40 -1.41 -29.38
N ARG A 203 -0.16 -1.33 -28.08
CA ARG A 203 0.20 -2.47 -27.21
C ARG A 203 -0.83 -2.62 -26.12
N THR A 204 -1.11 -3.86 -25.72
CA THR A 204 -2.04 -4.15 -24.64
C THR A 204 -1.34 -4.93 -23.55
N HIS A 205 -1.51 -4.45 -22.30
CA HIS A 205 -0.96 -5.08 -21.10
C HIS A 205 -2.12 -5.44 -20.18
N ARG A 206 -2.13 -6.66 -19.63
CA ARG A 206 -3.23 -7.16 -18.79
C ARG A 206 -2.70 -7.54 -17.42
N PHE A 207 -3.42 -7.10 -16.39
CA PHE A 207 -3.12 -7.39 -15.00
C PHE A 207 -4.40 -7.80 -14.28
N SER A 208 -4.26 -8.62 -13.24
CA SER A 208 -5.36 -8.95 -12.34
C SER A 208 -4.88 -8.73 -10.91
N LEU A 209 -5.43 -7.71 -10.27
CA LEU A 209 -5.14 -7.38 -8.87
C LEU A 209 -6.26 -7.92 -8.00
N THR A 210 -5.90 -8.63 -6.95
CA THR A 210 -6.87 -9.21 -6.01
C THR A 210 -6.60 -8.68 -4.61
N PHE A 211 -7.63 -8.11 -4.02
CA PHE A 211 -7.59 -7.60 -2.66
C PHE A 211 -8.60 -8.33 -1.79
N ARG A 212 -8.17 -8.65 -0.57
CA ARG A 212 -9.05 -9.21 0.46
C ARG A 212 -9.62 -8.06 1.28
N THR A 213 -10.94 -8.01 1.36
CA THR A 213 -11.65 -7.04 2.19
C THR A 213 -11.96 -7.66 3.55
N LEU A 214 -11.65 -6.95 4.61
CA LEU A 214 -11.94 -7.33 6.00
C LEU A 214 -12.57 -6.15 6.71
N SER A 215 -13.63 -6.41 7.47
CA SER A 215 -14.24 -5.37 8.30
C SER A 215 -13.28 -4.91 9.41
N VAL A 216 -13.48 -3.70 9.94
CA VAL A 216 -12.71 -3.19 11.08
C VAL A 216 -12.69 -4.16 12.26
N PRO A 217 -13.83 -4.73 12.71
CA PRO A 217 -13.81 -5.72 13.79
C PRO A 217 -13.00 -6.98 13.46
N GLN A 218 -13.03 -7.42 12.19
CA GLN A 218 -12.22 -8.58 11.77
C GLN A 218 -10.73 -8.27 11.78
N MET A 219 -10.33 -7.08 11.35
CA MET A 219 -8.94 -6.64 11.35
C MET A 219 -8.44 -6.42 12.79
N THR A 220 -9.24 -5.75 13.63
CA THR A 220 -8.92 -5.48 15.05
C THR A 220 -8.65 -6.77 15.81
N ARG A 221 -9.54 -7.77 15.72
CA ARG A 221 -9.33 -9.06 16.39
C ARG A 221 -8.02 -9.74 15.99
N ARG A 222 -7.61 -9.62 14.73
CA ARG A 222 -6.35 -10.18 14.22
C ARG A 222 -5.13 -9.46 14.78
N LEU A 223 -5.18 -8.14 14.82
CA LEU A 223 -4.14 -7.30 15.42
C LEU A 223 -3.97 -7.64 16.91
N GLU A 224 -5.06 -7.74 17.66
CA GLU A 224 -5.03 -8.09 19.08
C GLU A 224 -4.44 -9.47 19.33
N ARG A 225 -4.81 -10.47 18.53
CA ARG A 225 -4.23 -11.83 18.58
C ARG A 225 -2.73 -11.84 18.26
N ALA A 226 -2.25 -10.91 17.43
CA ALA A 226 -0.84 -10.74 17.11
C ALA A 226 -0.06 -9.86 18.12
N GLY A 227 -0.68 -9.48 19.25
CA GLY A 227 -0.02 -8.73 20.31
C GLY A 227 -0.05 -7.21 20.15
N PHE A 228 -0.95 -6.69 19.33
CA PHE A 228 -1.19 -5.26 19.23
C PHE A 228 -2.39 -4.82 20.09
N ARG A 229 -2.44 -3.53 20.39
CA ARG A 229 -3.59 -2.84 20.99
C ARG A 229 -4.04 -1.79 19.99
N VAL A 230 -5.26 -1.89 19.47
CA VAL A 230 -5.87 -0.85 18.65
C VAL A 230 -6.15 0.37 19.53
N GLN A 231 -5.64 1.53 19.13
CA GLN A 231 -5.75 2.80 19.84
C GLN A 231 -6.82 3.69 19.24
N ALA A 232 -6.93 3.70 17.92
CA ALA A 232 -7.92 4.47 17.19
C ALA A 232 -8.27 3.83 15.86
N VAL A 233 -9.48 4.09 15.40
CA VAL A 233 -9.95 3.82 14.04
C VAL A 233 -10.51 5.11 13.49
N LEU A 234 -9.96 5.57 12.36
CA LEU A 234 -10.36 6.82 11.71
C LEU A 234 -11.10 6.50 10.42
N GLY A 235 -12.05 7.35 10.05
CA GLY A 235 -12.87 7.25 8.83
C GLY A 235 -12.28 8.01 7.65
N ASP A 236 -11.20 8.76 7.87
CA ASP A 236 -10.51 9.53 6.83
C ASP A 236 -9.05 9.82 7.20
N TYR A 237 -8.33 10.52 6.30
CA TYR A 237 -6.96 10.97 6.53
C TYR A 237 -6.84 12.33 7.24
N GLN A 238 -7.95 12.93 7.67
CA GLN A 238 -7.99 14.15 8.47
C GLN A 238 -8.13 13.88 9.97
N GLY A 239 -8.40 12.65 10.37
CA GLY A 239 -8.59 12.24 11.76
C GLY A 239 -10.07 12.20 12.17
N GLY A 240 -10.97 12.25 11.21
CA GLY A 240 -12.41 12.08 11.43
C GLY A 240 -12.73 10.72 12.07
N PRO A 241 -13.81 10.62 12.85
CA PRO A 241 -14.20 9.38 13.51
C PRO A 241 -14.56 8.30 12.47
N TRP A 242 -14.33 7.06 12.83
CA TRP A 242 -14.71 5.93 12.01
C TRP A 242 -16.23 5.88 11.79
N ASP A 243 -16.60 5.71 10.52
CA ASP A 243 -17.97 5.43 10.08
C ASP A 243 -17.92 4.24 9.11
N PRO A 244 -18.83 3.23 9.23
CA PRO A 244 -18.89 2.12 8.27
C PRO A 244 -19.08 2.54 6.80
N ARG A 245 -19.54 3.78 6.56
CA ARG A 245 -19.76 4.34 5.22
C ARG A 245 -18.54 5.08 4.66
N ALA A 246 -17.49 5.25 5.47
CA ALA A 246 -16.28 5.95 5.05
C ALA A 246 -15.58 5.23 3.89
N ASP A 247 -14.94 6.01 3.02
CA ASP A 247 -14.23 5.49 1.83
C ASP A 247 -12.88 4.85 2.18
N VAL A 248 -12.37 5.11 3.37
CA VAL A 248 -11.12 4.54 3.90
C VAL A 248 -11.24 4.37 5.40
N TRP A 249 -10.60 3.33 5.92
CA TRP A 249 -10.45 3.13 7.36
C TRP A 249 -8.97 3.12 7.72
N VAL A 250 -8.58 3.98 8.64
CA VAL A 250 -7.21 4.01 9.15
C VAL A 250 -7.20 3.45 10.56
N ILE A 251 -6.44 2.39 10.78
CA ILE A 251 -6.29 1.72 12.07
C ILE A 251 -4.94 2.08 12.65
N LEU A 252 -4.93 2.67 13.84
CA LEU A 252 -3.75 2.97 14.60
C LEU A 252 -3.64 1.97 15.77
N ALA A 253 -2.58 1.19 15.80
CA ALA A 253 -2.36 0.19 16.82
C ALA A 253 -0.95 0.33 17.42
N SER A 254 -0.78 -0.03 18.70
CA SER A 254 0.53 -0.08 19.34
C SER A 254 0.91 -1.52 19.66
N ARG A 255 2.22 -1.82 19.62
CA ARG A 255 2.74 -3.09 20.13
C ARG A 255 2.64 -3.12 21.66
N ARG A 256 2.05 -4.19 22.21
CA ARG A 256 2.02 -4.47 23.65
C ARG A 256 3.41 -4.78 24.24
#